data_c64a5abf1fe3be33d128b360e2673fbd
#
_entry.id   c64a5abf1fe3be33d128b360e2673fbd
#
_cell.length_a   1.000
_cell.length_b   1.000
_cell.length_c   1.000
_cell.angle_alpha   90.00
_cell.angle_beta   90.00
_cell.angle_gamma   90.00
#
_symmetry.space_group_name_H-M   'P 1'
#
loop_
_entity.id
_entity.type
_entity.pdbx_description
1 polymer ?
#
loop_
_entity_poly.entity_id
_entity_poly.type
_entity_poly.pdbx_seq_one_letter_code
_entity_poly.pdbx_strand_id
1 'polypeptide(L)'
;MIDLLRCPREHEETWLVAAFTRMDGRFVLEGTLGCPICSASYEITGGVARFGGDVSDAFAPVVSADSVMRTAALLNLMRPGSLAVLCGSEANAAEDLSELTQSRVIALNPASNIEDTERVATVATLDRIPLASSSVDGIAVGDCQSLIGDAARILKPGGRIVAPVTASFPPAFREIARDDQSVVAESIGPLIGIQRSS
;
A
#
# COMPACT_ATOMS: atom_id res chain seq x y z
N MET A 1 6.97 -10.53 2.68
CA MET A 1 5.72 -9.87 2.17
C MET A 1 5.50 -10.06 0.67
N ILE A 2 6.41 -10.72 -0.03
CA ILE A 2 6.28 -11.04 -1.48
C ILE A 2 5.00 -11.86 -1.77
N ASP A 3 4.57 -12.68 -0.85
CA ASP A 3 3.33 -13.46 -0.87
C ASP A 3 2.06 -12.60 -1.04
N LEU A 4 2.12 -11.32 -0.75
CA LEU A 4 1.00 -10.38 -0.93
C LEU A 4 0.94 -9.79 -2.35
N LEU A 5 2.03 -9.87 -3.11
CA LEU A 5 2.14 -9.21 -4.40
C LEU A 5 1.33 -9.92 -5.48
N ARG A 6 0.67 -9.13 -6.31
CA ARG A 6 -0.14 -9.55 -7.45
C ARG A 6 0.30 -8.81 -8.70
N CYS A 7 0.04 -9.43 -9.84
CA CYS A 7 0.27 -8.75 -11.12
C CYS A 7 -0.66 -7.53 -11.24
N PRO A 8 -0.12 -6.33 -11.54
CA PRO A 8 -0.96 -5.13 -11.69
C PRO A 8 -1.63 -5.03 -13.06
N ARG A 9 -1.31 -5.91 -14.03
CA ARG A 9 -1.90 -5.86 -15.37
C ARG A 9 -3.36 -6.33 -15.37
N GLU A 10 -4.09 -5.91 -16.40
CA GLU A 10 -5.50 -6.28 -16.58
C GLU A 10 -5.65 -7.74 -17.04
N HIS A 11 -5.93 -8.59 -16.11
CA HIS A 11 -6.32 -10.00 -16.25
C HIS A 11 -6.85 -10.51 -14.91
N GLU A 12 -7.22 -11.77 -14.82
CA GLU A 12 -7.60 -12.42 -13.55
C GLU A 12 -6.48 -12.24 -12.50
N GLU A 13 -6.87 -11.87 -11.27
CA GLU A 13 -5.90 -11.64 -10.18
C GLU A 13 -5.07 -12.90 -9.92
N THR A 14 -3.76 -12.78 -10.00
CA THR A 14 -2.85 -13.91 -9.81
C THR A 14 -1.61 -13.53 -8.99
N TRP A 15 -1.10 -14.53 -8.27
CA TRP A 15 0.18 -14.42 -7.59
C TRP A 15 1.33 -14.32 -8.58
N LEU A 16 2.37 -13.63 -8.17
CA LEU A 16 3.62 -13.60 -8.91
C LEU A 16 4.53 -14.75 -8.46
N VAL A 17 5.22 -15.35 -9.42
CA VAL A 17 6.25 -16.36 -9.17
C VAL A 17 7.57 -15.64 -8.97
N ALA A 18 8.20 -15.86 -7.82
CA ALA A 18 9.44 -15.21 -7.46
C ALA A 18 10.65 -16.09 -7.79
N ALA A 19 11.70 -15.50 -8.37
CA ALA A 19 13.02 -16.09 -8.54
C ALA A 19 14.05 -15.14 -7.91
N PHE A 20 14.72 -15.59 -6.85
CA PHE A 20 15.67 -14.77 -6.09
C PHE A 20 17.09 -15.07 -6.55
N THR A 21 17.87 -14.01 -6.78
CA THR A 21 19.28 -14.09 -7.19
C THR A 21 20.22 -13.68 -6.05
N ARG A 22 19.78 -12.80 -5.15
CA ARG A 22 20.54 -12.41 -3.97
C ARG A 22 19.63 -12.20 -2.77
N MET A 23 20.01 -12.79 -1.65
CA MET A 23 19.32 -12.66 -0.37
C MET A 23 20.30 -12.29 0.74
N ASP A 24 19.83 -11.59 1.75
CA ASP A 24 20.49 -11.41 3.03
C ASP A 24 19.57 -11.95 4.13
N GLY A 25 19.92 -13.12 4.67
CA GLY A 25 19.04 -13.85 5.57
C GLY A 25 17.69 -14.16 4.90
N ARG A 26 16.63 -13.54 5.42
CA ARG A 26 15.27 -13.66 4.88
C ARG A 26 14.87 -12.52 3.90
N PHE A 27 15.73 -11.51 3.76
CA PHE A 27 15.46 -10.37 2.90
C PHE A 27 15.93 -10.64 1.48
N VAL A 28 15.04 -10.40 0.52
CA VAL A 28 15.35 -10.51 -0.90
C VAL A 28 15.92 -9.18 -1.37
N LEU A 29 17.19 -9.18 -1.74
CA LEU A 29 17.86 -7.98 -2.24
C LEU A 29 17.74 -7.86 -3.76
N GLU A 30 17.83 -9.00 -4.47
CA GLU A 30 17.70 -9.01 -5.94
C GLU A 30 16.94 -10.25 -6.39
N GLY A 31 16.15 -10.08 -7.44
CA GLY A 31 15.36 -11.13 -8.02
C GLY A 31 14.38 -10.63 -9.07
N THR A 32 13.50 -11.51 -9.49
CA THR A 32 12.42 -11.20 -10.43
C THR A 32 11.10 -11.79 -9.94
N LEU A 33 10.03 -11.12 -10.28
CA LEU A 33 8.65 -11.53 -10.03
C LEU A 33 7.97 -11.72 -11.39
N GLY A 34 7.65 -12.95 -11.76
CA GLY A 34 7.02 -13.29 -13.04
C GLY A 34 5.51 -13.52 -12.90
N CYS A 35 4.73 -12.97 -13.83
CA CYS A 35 3.31 -13.30 -13.91
C CYS A 35 3.10 -14.56 -14.76
N PRO A 36 2.48 -15.63 -14.23
CA PRO A 36 2.25 -16.86 -14.99
C PRO A 36 1.16 -16.71 -16.07
N ILE A 37 0.32 -15.67 -16.01
CA ILE A 37 -0.76 -15.45 -16.99
C ILE A 37 -0.26 -14.61 -18.18
N CYS A 38 0.30 -13.42 -17.92
CA CYS A 38 0.66 -12.48 -18.99
C CYS A 38 2.17 -12.43 -19.29
N SER A 39 2.96 -13.28 -18.63
CA SER A 39 4.42 -13.35 -18.78
C SER A 39 5.16 -12.04 -18.48
N ALA A 40 4.51 -11.08 -17.84
CA ALA A 40 5.16 -9.87 -17.37
C ALA A 40 6.20 -10.20 -16.30
N SER A 41 7.33 -9.52 -16.33
CA SER A 41 8.41 -9.66 -15.34
C SER A 41 8.66 -8.32 -14.68
N TYR A 42 8.87 -8.35 -13.37
CA TYR A 42 9.15 -7.20 -12.52
C TYR A 42 10.41 -7.48 -11.71
N GLU A 43 11.24 -6.47 -11.56
CA GLU A 43 12.52 -6.62 -10.88
C GLU A 43 12.40 -6.34 -9.38
N ILE A 44 13.21 -7.05 -8.59
CA ILE A 44 13.54 -6.68 -7.22
C ILE A 44 14.99 -6.22 -7.24
N THR A 45 15.22 -4.97 -6.85
CA THR A 45 16.55 -4.36 -6.82
C THR A 45 16.73 -3.61 -5.53
N GLY A 46 17.77 -3.94 -4.75
CA GLY A 46 18.04 -3.35 -3.44
C GLY A 46 16.90 -3.56 -2.44
N GLY A 47 16.19 -4.68 -2.51
CA GLY A 47 15.01 -4.97 -1.67
C GLY A 47 13.69 -4.45 -2.22
N VAL A 48 13.70 -3.49 -3.15
CA VAL A 48 12.50 -2.84 -3.68
C VAL A 48 11.91 -3.65 -4.83
N ALA A 49 10.64 -4.04 -4.72
CA ALA A 49 9.89 -4.63 -5.83
C ALA A 49 9.34 -3.53 -6.75
N ARG A 50 9.75 -3.54 -8.04
CA ARG A 50 9.50 -2.48 -9.02
C ARG A 50 8.46 -2.87 -10.05
N PHE A 51 7.33 -2.16 -10.05
CA PHE A 51 6.21 -2.33 -10.98
C PHE A 51 6.06 -1.11 -11.91
N GLY A 52 7.20 -0.59 -12.37
CA GLY A 52 7.26 0.58 -13.27
C GLY A 52 7.40 1.92 -12.58
N GLY A 53 7.43 1.97 -11.25
CA GLY A 53 7.73 3.17 -10.46
C GLY A 53 9.20 3.20 -10.03
N ASP A 54 9.64 4.36 -9.55
CA ASP A 54 10.94 4.54 -8.93
C ASP A 54 10.80 4.98 -7.47
N VAL A 55 11.81 4.66 -6.68
CA VAL A 55 11.98 5.19 -5.32
C VAL A 55 13.00 6.33 -5.40
N SER A 56 12.69 7.45 -4.80
CA SER A 56 13.59 8.58 -4.75
C SER A 56 14.73 8.30 -3.76
N ASP A 57 15.95 8.70 -4.13
CA ASP A 57 17.11 8.71 -3.22
C ASP A 57 17.18 10.00 -2.38
N ALA A 58 16.11 10.80 -2.37
CA ALA A 58 16.06 12.03 -1.60
C ALA A 58 16.12 11.75 -0.10
N PHE A 59 16.58 12.74 0.66
CA PHE A 59 16.58 12.65 2.12
C PHE A 59 15.15 12.70 2.64
N ALA A 60 14.77 11.71 3.45
CA ALA A 60 13.44 11.67 4.06
C ALA A 60 13.26 12.82 5.06
N PRO A 61 12.14 13.54 5.00
CA PRO A 61 11.80 14.45 6.08
C PRO A 61 11.56 13.65 7.37
N VAL A 62 11.99 14.20 8.50
CA VAL A 62 11.73 13.61 9.81
C VAL A 62 10.22 13.65 10.07
N VAL A 63 9.62 12.50 10.29
CA VAL A 63 8.20 12.38 10.65
C VAL A 63 8.07 12.57 12.16
N SER A 64 7.12 13.39 12.62
CA SER A 64 6.90 13.58 14.04
C SER A 64 6.12 12.41 14.65
N ALA A 65 6.40 12.08 15.91
CA ALA A 65 5.65 11.04 16.64
C ALA A 65 4.14 11.33 16.69
N ASP A 66 3.75 12.61 16.77
CA ASP A 66 2.34 13.02 16.75
C ASP A 66 1.68 12.69 15.41
N SER A 67 2.40 12.88 14.29
CA SER A 67 1.91 12.52 12.96
C SER A 67 1.72 11.01 12.83
N VAL A 68 2.67 10.22 13.32
CA VAL A 68 2.58 8.74 13.31
C VAL A 68 1.37 8.26 14.12
N MET A 69 1.21 8.78 15.35
CA MET A 69 0.07 8.44 16.22
C MET A 69 -1.27 8.85 15.57
N ARG A 70 -1.31 10.02 14.94
CA ARG A 70 -2.48 10.49 14.22
C ARG A 70 -2.83 9.54 13.06
N THR A 71 -1.86 9.19 12.22
CA THR A 71 -2.05 8.27 11.09
C THR A 71 -2.53 6.90 11.59
N ALA A 72 -1.93 6.35 12.66
CA ALA A 72 -2.35 5.10 13.27
C ALA A 72 -3.82 5.13 13.72
N ALA A 73 -4.23 6.22 14.39
CA ALA A 73 -5.60 6.42 14.87
C ALA A 73 -6.60 6.57 13.71
N LEU A 74 -6.28 7.39 12.70
CA LEU A 74 -7.15 7.63 11.55
C LEU A 74 -7.34 6.36 10.72
N LEU A 75 -6.29 5.57 10.52
CA LEU A 75 -6.34 4.27 9.85
C LEU A 75 -6.96 3.14 10.71
N ASN A 76 -7.19 3.39 12.01
CA ASN A 76 -7.75 2.41 12.96
C ASN A 76 -6.92 1.11 13.04
N LEU A 77 -5.60 1.23 13.06
CA LEU A 77 -4.68 0.09 13.13
C LEU A 77 -4.57 -0.46 14.57
N MET A 78 -5.69 -0.94 15.12
CA MET A 78 -5.78 -1.38 16.52
C MET A 78 -5.47 -2.87 16.72
N ARG A 79 -5.29 -3.63 15.62
CA ARG A 79 -5.03 -5.07 15.68
C ARG A 79 -3.59 -5.36 15.29
N PRO A 80 -2.81 -6.03 16.16
CA PRO A 80 -1.48 -6.50 15.77
C PRO A 80 -1.55 -7.37 14.50
N GLY A 81 -0.60 -7.19 13.59
CA GLY A 81 -0.54 -7.91 12.32
C GLY A 81 -1.48 -7.39 11.23
N SER A 82 -2.20 -6.28 11.46
CA SER A 82 -2.87 -5.55 10.38
C SER A 82 -1.91 -5.22 9.25
N LEU A 83 -2.41 -5.07 8.04
CA LEU A 83 -1.63 -4.64 6.90
C LEU A 83 -2.01 -3.20 6.54
N ALA A 84 -1.04 -2.30 6.59
CA ALA A 84 -1.18 -0.93 6.15
C ALA A 84 -0.34 -0.66 4.88
N VAL A 85 -0.79 0.30 4.07
CA VAL A 85 -0.03 0.84 2.95
C VAL A 85 0.15 2.34 3.18
N LEU A 86 1.39 2.82 3.12
CA LEU A 86 1.72 4.24 3.17
C LEU A 86 2.33 4.65 1.85
N CYS A 87 1.74 5.65 1.18
CA CYS A 87 2.16 6.06 -0.16
C CYS A 87 2.87 7.42 -0.16
N GLY A 88 3.92 7.52 -0.97
CA GLY A 88 4.64 8.78 -1.20
C GLY A 88 5.26 9.33 0.08
N SER A 89 4.96 10.57 0.41
CA SER A 89 5.46 11.24 1.62
C SER A 89 5.04 10.54 2.92
N GLU A 90 3.85 9.93 2.96
CA GLU A 90 3.39 9.16 4.13
C GLU A 90 4.25 7.91 4.38
N ALA A 91 4.85 7.35 3.33
CA ALA A 91 5.68 6.15 3.43
C ALA A 91 6.91 6.33 4.32
N ASN A 92 7.37 7.57 4.54
CA ASN A 92 8.49 7.86 5.43
C ASN A 92 8.19 7.51 6.90
N ALA A 93 6.92 7.36 7.27
CA ALA A 93 6.48 6.95 8.60
C ALA A 93 6.36 5.42 8.76
N ALA A 94 6.76 4.62 7.76
CA ALA A 94 6.45 3.19 7.71
C ALA A 94 7.07 2.41 8.88
N GLU A 95 8.31 2.70 9.24
CA GLU A 95 9.00 2.03 10.34
C GLU A 95 8.37 2.40 11.68
N ASP A 96 8.24 3.71 11.96
CA ASP A 96 7.65 4.21 13.20
C ASP A 96 6.20 3.71 13.39
N LEU A 97 5.41 3.73 12.31
CA LEU A 97 4.03 3.22 12.34
C LEU A 97 4.00 1.72 12.64
N SER A 98 4.89 0.95 12.00
CA SER A 98 5.00 -0.49 12.22
C SER A 98 5.40 -0.83 13.66
N GLU A 99 6.34 -0.08 14.23
CA GLU A 99 6.76 -0.25 15.63
C GLU A 99 5.63 0.09 16.61
N LEU A 100 4.97 1.23 16.38
CA LEU A 100 3.89 1.70 17.24
C LEU A 100 2.69 0.73 17.28
N THR A 101 2.28 0.23 16.10
CA THR A 101 1.03 -0.53 15.95
C THR A 101 1.21 -2.04 15.87
N GLN A 102 2.46 -2.52 15.74
CA GLN A 102 2.80 -3.91 15.43
C GLN A 102 2.15 -4.42 14.12
N SER A 103 1.85 -3.48 13.21
CA SER A 103 1.30 -3.76 11.89
C SER A 103 2.40 -4.07 10.89
N ARG A 104 2.04 -4.82 9.83
CA ARG A 104 2.87 -4.90 8.63
C ARG A 104 2.59 -3.67 7.77
N VAL A 105 3.64 -3.07 7.23
CA VAL A 105 3.52 -1.85 6.43
C VAL A 105 4.19 -2.05 5.07
N ILE A 106 3.49 -1.66 4.02
CA ILE A 106 4.08 -1.51 2.68
C ILE A 106 4.29 -0.02 2.43
N ALA A 107 5.57 0.35 2.31
CA ALA A 107 5.98 1.67 1.85
C ALA A 107 5.89 1.70 0.32
N LEU A 108 4.89 2.41 -0.20
CA LEU A 108 4.60 2.49 -1.63
C LEU A 108 5.11 3.81 -2.20
N ASN A 109 6.02 3.74 -3.18
CA ASN A 109 6.65 4.92 -3.77
C ASN A 109 7.22 5.89 -2.72
N PRO A 110 8.02 5.44 -1.76
CA PRO A 110 8.54 6.34 -0.74
C PRO A 110 9.40 7.43 -1.36
N ALA A 111 9.37 8.61 -0.75
CA ALA A 111 10.20 9.75 -1.18
C ALA A 111 11.70 9.58 -0.84
N SER A 112 12.04 8.53 -0.11
CA SER A 112 13.42 8.18 0.28
C SER A 112 13.60 6.67 0.33
N ASN A 113 14.85 6.22 0.39
CA ASN A 113 15.14 4.83 0.64
C ASN A 113 14.74 4.45 2.08
N ILE A 114 13.95 3.40 2.20
CA ILE A 114 13.49 2.84 3.48
C ILE A 114 14.09 1.43 3.58
N GLU A 115 14.71 1.13 4.72
CA GLU A 115 15.23 -0.21 4.96
C GLU A 115 14.08 -1.20 5.19
N ASP A 116 14.10 -2.31 4.46
CA ASP A 116 13.17 -3.40 4.67
C ASP A 116 13.41 -4.05 6.03
N THR A 117 12.33 -4.27 6.77
CA THR A 117 12.35 -4.98 8.05
C THR A 117 11.43 -6.21 7.98
N GLU A 118 11.30 -6.94 9.09
CA GLU A 118 10.35 -8.06 9.14
C GLU A 118 8.90 -7.64 8.87
N ARG A 119 8.57 -6.37 9.14
CA ARG A 119 7.22 -5.83 9.02
C ARG A 119 7.08 -4.71 8.00
N VAL A 120 8.17 -4.17 7.49
CA VAL A 120 8.15 -3.10 6.47
C VAL A 120 8.76 -3.63 5.19
N ALA A 121 8.12 -3.39 4.06
CA ALA A 121 8.65 -3.68 2.73
C ALA A 121 8.37 -2.55 1.77
N THR A 122 9.30 -2.31 0.86
CA THR A 122 9.22 -1.23 -0.13
C THR A 122 8.75 -1.76 -1.48
N VAL A 123 7.81 -1.04 -2.07
CA VAL A 123 7.25 -1.32 -3.41
C VAL A 123 7.21 -0.04 -4.22
N ALA A 124 7.63 -0.10 -5.48
CA ALA A 124 7.49 1.00 -6.43
C ALA A 124 6.49 0.64 -7.53
N THR A 125 5.53 1.52 -7.79
CA THR A 125 4.51 1.34 -8.84
C THR A 125 4.11 2.65 -9.48
N LEU A 126 3.55 2.62 -10.70
CA LEU A 126 3.03 3.82 -11.38
C LEU A 126 1.52 3.96 -11.18
N ASP A 127 0.75 3.02 -11.70
CA ASP A 127 -0.68 3.21 -11.94
C ASP A 127 -1.57 2.31 -11.07
N ARG A 128 -1.06 1.18 -10.61
CA ARG A 128 -1.86 0.18 -9.90
C ARG A 128 -1.08 -0.45 -8.75
N ILE A 129 -1.72 -0.54 -7.61
CA ILE A 129 -1.11 -1.11 -6.39
C ILE A 129 -1.02 -2.63 -6.57
N PRO A 130 0.18 -3.24 -6.58
CA PRO A 130 0.35 -4.67 -6.88
C PRO A 130 0.03 -5.56 -5.67
N LEU A 131 -1.14 -5.36 -5.07
CA LEU A 131 -1.63 -6.12 -3.93
C LEU A 131 -2.95 -6.80 -4.24
N ALA A 132 -3.23 -7.88 -3.51
CA ALA A 132 -4.49 -8.60 -3.60
C ALA A 132 -5.68 -7.71 -3.24
N SER A 133 -6.81 -7.96 -3.88
CA SER A 133 -8.09 -7.34 -3.54
C SER A 133 -8.47 -7.65 -2.10
N SER A 134 -9.05 -6.67 -1.41
CA SER A 134 -9.53 -6.80 -0.02
C SER A 134 -8.50 -7.38 0.95
N SER A 135 -7.22 -7.02 0.80
CA SER A 135 -6.12 -7.53 1.63
C SER A 135 -5.60 -6.53 2.67
N VAL A 136 -5.87 -5.23 2.48
CA VAL A 136 -5.30 -4.13 3.26
C VAL A 136 -6.31 -3.60 4.28
N ASP A 137 -5.87 -3.34 5.51
CA ASP A 137 -6.71 -2.80 6.58
C ASP A 137 -6.79 -1.26 6.55
N GLY A 138 -5.70 -0.60 6.11
CA GLY A 138 -5.66 0.87 6.01
C GLY A 138 -4.63 1.36 5.00
N ILE A 139 -4.92 2.49 4.35
CA ILE A 139 -4.01 3.15 3.41
C ILE A 139 -3.96 4.66 3.63
N ALA A 140 -2.76 5.24 3.69
CA ALA A 140 -2.55 6.68 3.64
C ALA A 140 -1.89 7.05 2.30
N VAL A 141 -2.51 7.97 1.56
CA VAL A 141 -2.13 8.26 0.16
C VAL A 141 -1.54 9.66 -0.04
N GLY A 142 -0.92 10.26 0.90
CA GLY A 142 -0.16 11.51 0.78
C GLY A 142 -0.30 12.22 -0.58
N ASP A 143 0.81 12.35 -1.27
CA ASP A 143 0.91 12.94 -2.62
C ASP A 143 0.54 11.98 -3.77
N CYS A 144 0.28 10.70 -3.48
CA CYS A 144 -0.09 9.68 -4.48
C CYS A 144 -1.61 9.60 -4.75
N GLN A 145 -2.29 10.73 -4.92
CA GLN A 145 -3.75 10.77 -5.07
C GLN A 145 -4.27 10.00 -6.30
N SER A 146 -3.47 9.80 -7.33
CA SER A 146 -3.81 8.98 -8.50
C SER A 146 -4.15 7.52 -8.13
N LEU A 147 -3.63 7.03 -7.01
CA LEU A 147 -3.86 5.67 -6.54
C LEU A 147 -5.15 5.49 -5.72
N ILE A 148 -5.90 6.56 -5.43
CA ILE A 148 -7.15 6.50 -4.64
C ILE A 148 -8.17 5.54 -5.29
N GLY A 149 -8.27 5.57 -6.62
CA GLY A 149 -9.18 4.67 -7.35
C GLY A 149 -8.85 3.20 -7.13
N ASP A 150 -7.57 2.84 -7.17
CA ASP A 150 -7.12 1.45 -6.95
C ASP A 150 -7.10 1.06 -5.47
N ALA A 151 -6.97 2.03 -4.55
CA ALA A 151 -7.06 1.81 -3.12
C ALA A 151 -8.40 1.14 -2.71
N ALA A 152 -9.50 1.48 -3.40
CA ALA A 152 -10.80 0.86 -3.18
C ALA A 152 -10.79 -0.67 -3.40
N ARG A 153 -9.98 -1.14 -4.34
CA ARG A 153 -9.85 -2.57 -4.65
C ARG A 153 -9.12 -3.33 -3.56
N ILE A 154 -8.01 -2.77 -3.07
CA ILE A 154 -7.14 -3.47 -2.12
C ILE A 154 -7.63 -3.39 -0.67
N LEU A 155 -8.42 -2.38 -0.33
CA LEU A 155 -8.95 -2.24 1.02
C LEU A 155 -10.02 -3.29 1.32
N LYS A 156 -9.94 -3.85 2.51
CA LYS A 156 -11.02 -4.68 3.07
C LYS A 156 -12.28 -3.83 3.25
N PRO A 157 -13.49 -4.43 3.21
CA PRO A 157 -14.69 -3.73 3.69
C PRO A 157 -14.48 -3.24 5.12
N GLY A 158 -14.78 -1.96 5.37
CA GLY A 158 -14.50 -1.32 6.66
C GLY A 158 -13.05 -0.85 6.84
N GLY A 159 -12.15 -1.14 5.90
CA GLY A 159 -10.80 -0.58 5.87
C GLY A 159 -10.82 0.91 5.57
N ARG A 160 -9.85 1.65 6.08
CA ARG A 160 -9.83 3.11 6.00
C ARG A 160 -8.78 3.64 5.05
N ILE A 161 -9.14 4.73 4.37
CA ILE A 161 -8.21 5.55 3.61
C ILE A 161 -8.08 6.92 4.25
N VAL A 162 -6.85 7.40 4.40
CA VAL A 162 -6.49 8.77 4.76
C VAL A 162 -5.87 9.44 3.56
N ALA A 163 -6.35 10.61 3.21
CA ALA A 163 -5.86 11.39 2.08
C ALA A 163 -5.82 12.88 2.42
N PRO A 164 -5.07 13.71 1.68
CA PRO A 164 -5.13 15.16 1.83
C PRO A 164 -6.56 15.69 1.71
N VAL A 165 -6.87 16.77 2.42
CA VAL A 165 -8.22 17.38 2.48
C VAL A 165 -8.78 17.74 1.10
N THR A 166 -7.92 17.93 0.09
CA THR A 166 -8.30 18.22 -1.30
C THR A 166 -8.72 16.99 -2.09
N ALA A 167 -8.51 15.78 -1.54
CA ALA A 167 -8.85 14.55 -2.22
C ALA A 167 -10.36 14.35 -2.32
N SER A 168 -10.78 13.71 -3.41
CA SER A 168 -12.14 13.22 -3.61
C SER A 168 -12.14 11.71 -3.77
N PHE A 169 -13.17 11.06 -3.24
CA PHE A 169 -13.29 9.61 -3.24
C PHE A 169 -14.34 9.12 -4.24
N PRO A 170 -14.07 7.98 -4.91
CA PRO A 170 -15.09 7.30 -5.70
C PRO A 170 -16.21 6.73 -4.81
N PRO A 171 -17.36 6.33 -5.40
CA PRO A 171 -18.53 5.82 -4.66
C PRO A 171 -18.28 4.58 -3.79
N ALA A 172 -17.16 3.90 -3.97
CA ALA A 172 -16.73 2.77 -3.13
C ALA A 172 -16.31 3.17 -1.71
N PHE A 173 -16.25 4.47 -1.44
CA PHE A 173 -15.89 5.02 -0.14
C PHE A 173 -17.01 5.84 0.47
N ARG A 174 -17.09 5.80 1.79
CA ARG A 174 -17.92 6.68 2.61
C ARG A 174 -17.02 7.56 3.45
N GLU A 175 -17.05 8.87 3.25
CA GLU A 175 -16.34 9.80 4.10
C GLU A 175 -16.86 9.71 5.54
N ILE A 176 -15.97 9.63 6.51
CA ILE A 176 -16.29 9.48 7.94
C ILE A 176 -15.74 10.62 8.80
N ALA A 177 -14.69 11.30 8.34
CA ALA A 177 -14.12 12.45 9.02
C ALA A 177 -13.37 13.36 8.04
N ARG A 178 -13.32 14.65 8.36
CA ARG A 178 -12.53 15.65 7.63
C ARG A 178 -12.08 16.74 8.58
N ASP A 179 -10.85 17.19 8.42
CA ASP A 179 -10.32 18.40 9.09
C ASP A 179 -9.61 19.30 8.08
N ASP A 180 -8.77 20.21 8.55
CA ASP A 180 -8.03 21.18 7.73
C ASP A 180 -6.84 20.56 6.97
N GLN A 181 -6.41 19.36 7.31
CA GLN A 181 -5.25 18.69 6.72
C GLN A 181 -5.63 17.46 5.91
N SER A 182 -6.59 16.68 6.38
CA SER A 182 -6.89 15.36 5.84
C SER A 182 -8.38 15.04 5.79
N VAL A 183 -8.70 14.12 4.94
CA VAL A 183 -10.01 13.47 4.86
C VAL A 183 -9.84 11.97 5.07
N VAL A 184 -10.76 11.39 5.83
CA VAL A 184 -10.79 9.95 6.13
C VAL A 184 -12.07 9.36 5.55
N ALA A 185 -11.92 8.27 4.83
CA ALA A 185 -13.07 7.52 4.33
C ALA A 185 -12.92 6.03 4.62
N GLU A 186 -14.04 5.36 4.68
CA GLU A 186 -14.13 3.91 4.91
C GLU A 186 -14.58 3.21 3.62
N SER A 187 -13.89 2.13 3.26
CA SER A 187 -14.30 1.27 2.14
C SER A 187 -15.61 0.56 2.47
N ILE A 188 -16.62 0.75 1.62
CA ILE A 188 -17.90 0.03 1.74
C ILE A 188 -17.87 -1.35 1.05
N GLY A 189 -16.71 -1.72 0.51
CA GLY A 189 -16.53 -2.94 -0.26
C GLY A 189 -17.08 -2.85 -1.69
N PRO A 190 -16.95 -3.92 -2.48
CA PRO A 190 -17.52 -3.94 -3.82
C PRO A 190 -19.04 -3.83 -3.75
N LEU A 191 -19.62 -2.90 -4.52
CA LEU A 191 -21.06 -2.81 -4.71
C LEU A 191 -21.53 -4.08 -5.43
N ILE A 192 -22.02 -5.05 -4.69
CA ILE A 192 -22.66 -6.23 -5.27
C ILE A 192 -24.01 -5.75 -5.83
N GLY A 193 -24.04 -5.52 -7.13
CA GLY A 193 -25.29 -5.25 -7.84
C GLY A 193 -26.21 -6.45 -7.73
N ILE A 194 -27.22 -6.38 -6.84
CA ILE A 194 -28.30 -7.36 -6.82
C ILE A 194 -29.10 -7.11 -8.10
N GLN A 195 -28.80 -7.86 -9.16
CA GLN A 195 -29.72 -7.95 -10.30
C GLN A 195 -31.01 -8.59 -9.79
N ARG A 196 -32.03 -7.78 -9.57
CA ARG A 196 -33.40 -8.30 -9.41
C ARG A 196 -33.80 -8.83 -10.78
N SER A 197 -33.83 -10.16 -10.90
CA SER A 197 -34.50 -10.83 -12.00
C SER A 197 -36.00 -10.47 -11.94
N SER A 198 -36.43 -9.77 -12.98
CA SER A 198 -37.85 -9.51 -13.23
C SER A 198 -38.49 -10.73 -13.90
#